data_46fd84b7654647b6ecb96c3bafac0a90
#
_entry.id   46fd84b7654647b6ecb96c3bafac0a90
#
_cell.length_a   1.000
_cell.length_b   1.000
_cell.length_c   1.000
_cell.angle_alpha   90.00
_cell.angle_beta   90.00
_cell.angle_gamma   90.00
#
_symmetry.space_group_name_H-M   'P 1'
#
loop_
_entity.id
_entity.type
_entity.pdbx_description
1 polymer ?
#
loop_
_entity_poly.entity_id
_entity_poly.type
_entity_poly.pdbx_seq_one_letter_code
_entity_poly.pdbx_strand_id
1 'polypeptide(L)'
;MQIYQLHSNMKKLKNATTDPDEWSKMSEIISKWTRRLLKINCIHVNRIKLDYHDIYKKYLGENYEFNKDEKYSLIVSNHLGFYDIVMNMAINKCGFLAKEDAKDYCLVGTIAKGINCLFVNRENKEDRERIFEEILKRQKDFYDGKLLTPLCIFPEGTTTNGKYILKFKRGAFYNLLPVKPQVMTLGNEKLNYSCAIGVGSTGWNYWRSLCYFGCKVNLYELPVIKPTEYMFEKYAHLGDEKWEIFAEVTRKIMCEIGGLTPSDKSYRNSKKYEDSLRKGEYEEEENIQLLEVKS
;
A
#
# COMPACT_ATOMS: atom_id res chain seq x y z
N MET A 1 -3.75 -12.05 28.05
CA MET A 1 -2.68 -11.31 28.79
C MET A 1 -1.78 -10.48 27.87
N GLN A 2 -1.17 -11.01 26.84
CA GLN A 2 -0.24 -10.28 25.96
C GLN A 2 -0.90 -9.12 25.16
N ILE A 3 -2.12 -9.28 24.66
CA ILE A 3 -2.87 -8.24 23.91
C ILE A 3 -3.19 -7.05 24.82
N TYR A 4 -3.58 -7.30 26.07
CA TYR A 4 -3.85 -6.27 27.07
C TYR A 4 -2.58 -5.47 27.38
N GLN A 5 -1.44 -6.15 27.49
CA GLN A 5 -0.14 -5.53 27.73
C GLN A 5 0.31 -4.67 26.55
N LEU A 6 0.04 -5.12 25.29
CA LEU A 6 0.27 -4.33 24.08
C LEU A 6 -0.56 -3.01 24.14
N HIS A 7 -1.86 -3.13 24.36
CA HIS A 7 -2.77 -1.99 24.44
C HIS A 7 -2.36 -0.99 25.54
N SER A 8 -2.01 -1.51 26.72
CA SER A 8 -1.55 -0.68 27.87
C SER A 8 -0.24 0.05 27.55
N ASN A 9 0.73 -0.64 26.95
CA ASN A 9 2.02 -0.03 26.58
C ASN A 9 1.86 1.03 25.49
N MET A 10 1.03 0.78 24.49
CA MET A 10 0.79 1.76 23.41
C MET A 10 0.07 3.02 23.92
N LYS A 11 -0.85 2.91 24.87
CA LYS A 11 -1.52 4.07 25.45
C LYS A 11 -0.60 5.00 26.24
N LYS A 12 0.54 4.51 26.72
CA LYS A 12 1.52 5.30 27.46
C LYS A 12 2.42 6.15 26.57
N LEU A 13 2.53 5.80 25.29
CA LEU A 13 3.43 6.46 24.33
C LEU A 13 2.64 7.51 23.51
N LYS A 14 2.37 8.66 24.12
CA LYS A 14 1.49 9.70 23.54
C LYS A 14 2.14 10.47 22.39
N ASN A 15 3.46 10.67 22.43
CA ASN A 15 4.21 11.49 21.48
C ASN A 15 5.08 10.64 20.52
N ALA A 16 4.78 9.34 20.40
CA ALA A 16 5.62 8.40 19.66
C ALA A 16 5.87 8.79 18.19
N THR A 17 5.03 9.60 17.58
CA THR A 17 5.21 10.00 16.18
C THR A 17 6.18 11.17 15.98
N THR A 18 6.54 11.89 17.05
CA THR A 18 7.42 13.07 17.05
C THR A 18 8.62 12.93 17.97
N ASP A 19 8.54 12.05 18.98
CA ASP A 19 9.61 11.77 19.92
C ASP A 19 10.38 10.51 19.48
N PRO A 20 11.70 10.61 19.20
CA PRO A 20 12.51 9.48 18.73
C PRO A 20 12.55 8.29 19.69
N ASP A 21 12.63 8.54 20.98
CA ASP A 21 12.74 7.48 22.00
C ASP A 21 11.40 6.75 22.17
N GLU A 22 10.29 7.48 22.20
CA GLU A 22 8.96 6.89 22.24
C GLU A 22 8.66 6.13 20.95
N TRP A 23 9.04 6.70 19.79
CA TRP A 23 8.87 6.03 18.50
C TRP A 23 9.68 4.74 18.40
N SER A 24 10.92 4.75 18.85
CA SER A 24 11.77 3.55 18.88
C SER A 24 11.09 2.41 19.65
N LYS A 25 10.60 2.70 20.86
CA LYS A 25 9.87 1.74 21.71
C LYS A 25 8.56 1.26 21.06
N MET A 26 7.76 2.19 20.55
CA MET A 26 6.49 1.89 19.89
C MET A 26 6.69 1.01 18.65
N SER A 27 7.62 1.40 17.80
CA SER A 27 7.92 0.71 16.54
C SER A 27 8.45 -0.70 16.77
N GLU A 28 9.24 -0.90 17.82
CA GLU A 28 9.72 -2.24 18.19
C GLU A 28 8.59 -3.14 18.70
N ILE A 29 7.72 -2.62 19.57
CA ILE A 29 6.55 -3.33 20.07
C ILE A 29 5.67 -3.79 18.88
N ILE A 30 5.35 -2.87 17.96
CA ILE A 30 4.52 -3.16 16.78
C ILE A 30 5.19 -4.20 15.89
N SER A 31 6.47 -4.00 15.55
CA SER A 31 7.21 -4.94 14.70
C SER A 31 7.27 -6.35 15.31
N LYS A 32 7.49 -6.45 16.60
CA LYS A 32 7.53 -7.75 17.30
C LYS A 32 6.17 -8.46 17.27
N TRP A 33 5.07 -7.73 17.46
CA TRP A 33 3.72 -8.29 17.44
C TRP A 33 3.29 -8.70 16.05
N THR A 34 3.52 -7.85 15.05
CA THR A 34 3.13 -8.14 13.66
C THR A 34 3.93 -9.30 13.09
N ARG A 35 5.22 -9.42 13.41
CA ARG A 35 6.02 -10.61 13.05
C ARG A 35 5.50 -11.88 13.69
N ARG A 36 5.03 -11.83 14.95
CA ARG A 36 4.38 -12.99 15.60
C ARG A 36 3.07 -13.34 14.91
N LEU A 37 2.27 -12.33 14.56
CA LEU A 37 1.01 -12.54 13.85
C LEU A 37 1.23 -13.21 12.49
N LEU A 38 2.22 -12.76 11.71
CA LEU A 38 2.61 -13.39 10.45
C LEU A 38 3.02 -14.86 10.65
N LYS A 39 3.82 -15.16 11.70
CA LYS A 39 4.24 -16.54 12.02
C LYS A 39 3.06 -17.44 12.40
N ILE A 40 2.15 -16.95 13.25
CA ILE A 40 0.95 -17.71 13.66
C ILE A 40 0.08 -18.05 12.46
N ASN A 41 -0.02 -17.13 11.49
CA ASN A 41 -0.80 -17.35 10.27
C ASN A 41 0.03 -18.02 9.15
N CYS A 42 1.22 -18.53 9.46
CA CYS A 42 2.12 -19.19 8.49
C CYS A 42 2.39 -18.34 7.22
N ILE A 43 2.45 -17.02 7.36
CA ILE A 43 2.79 -16.12 6.25
C ILE A 43 4.31 -15.97 6.18
N HIS A 44 4.88 -16.45 5.08
CA HIS A 44 6.30 -16.37 4.80
C HIS A 44 6.60 -15.23 3.84
N VAL A 45 7.33 -14.22 4.33
CA VAL A 45 7.74 -13.07 3.49
C VAL A 45 9.15 -13.33 2.97
N ASN A 46 9.24 -13.50 1.67
CA ASN A 46 10.49 -13.65 0.95
C ASN A 46 10.91 -12.28 0.38
N ARG A 47 11.97 -11.68 0.93
CA ARG A 47 12.50 -10.39 0.45
C ARG A 47 13.38 -10.63 -0.76
N ILE A 48 12.92 -10.20 -1.92
CA ILE A 48 13.64 -10.35 -3.20
C ILE A 48 14.53 -9.14 -3.41
N LYS A 49 15.80 -9.42 -3.67
CA LYS A 49 16.78 -8.42 -4.11
C LYS A 49 17.06 -8.63 -5.59
N LEU A 50 16.83 -7.62 -6.38
CA LEU A 50 17.10 -7.60 -7.81
C LEU A 50 18.01 -6.43 -8.14
N ASP A 51 18.65 -6.49 -9.29
CA ASP A 51 19.25 -5.31 -9.91
C ASP A 51 18.16 -4.54 -10.67
N TYR A 52 17.94 -3.31 -10.27
CA TYR A 52 16.91 -2.44 -10.83
C TYR A 52 17.44 -1.37 -11.78
N HIS A 53 18.78 -1.34 -12.01
CA HIS A 53 19.42 -0.24 -12.72
C HIS A 53 18.85 0.01 -14.12
N ASP A 54 18.71 -1.02 -14.92
CA ASP A 54 18.24 -0.87 -16.30
C ASP A 54 16.80 -0.38 -16.37
N ILE A 55 15.92 -0.90 -15.49
CA ILE A 55 14.54 -0.50 -15.43
C ILE A 55 14.44 0.99 -15.00
N TYR A 56 15.21 1.38 -13.98
CA TYR A 56 15.20 2.77 -13.50
C TYR A 56 15.76 3.73 -14.54
N LYS A 57 16.87 3.42 -15.20
CA LYS A 57 17.43 4.23 -16.27
C LYS A 57 16.46 4.39 -17.44
N LYS A 58 15.76 3.34 -17.83
CA LYS A 58 14.72 3.35 -18.87
C LYS A 58 13.65 4.41 -18.59
N TYR A 59 13.22 4.52 -17.34
CA TYR A 59 12.09 5.38 -16.92
C TYR A 59 12.51 6.75 -16.39
N LEU A 60 13.66 6.86 -15.73
CA LEU A 60 14.08 8.07 -15.01
C LEU A 60 15.25 8.80 -15.66
N GLY A 61 15.87 8.19 -16.68
CA GLY A 61 16.99 8.74 -17.46
C GLY A 61 18.27 7.95 -17.29
N GLU A 62 19.11 7.95 -18.32
CA GLU A 62 20.38 7.20 -18.36
C GLU A 62 21.35 7.57 -17.21
N ASN A 63 21.31 8.84 -16.79
CA ASN A 63 22.15 9.37 -15.71
C ASN A 63 21.52 9.23 -14.32
N TYR A 64 20.44 8.45 -14.18
CA TYR A 64 19.79 8.27 -12.88
C TYR A 64 20.69 7.44 -11.94
N GLU A 65 21.08 8.04 -10.82
CA GLU A 65 21.90 7.42 -9.81
C GLU A 65 21.06 7.06 -8.57
N PHE A 66 21.31 5.86 -8.04
CA PHE A 66 20.71 5.45 -6.80
C PHE A 66 21.47 6.01 -5.60
N ASN A 67 20.77 6.72 -4.76
CA ASN A 67 21.23 7.05 -3.44
C ASN A 67 20.53 6.15 -2.41
N LYS A 68 21.31 5.33 -1.68
CA LYS A 68 20.75 4.44 -0.63
C LYS A 68 20.13 5.21 0.54
N ASP A 69 20.64 6.42 0.77
CA ASP A 69 20.19 7.31 1.84
C ASP A 69 19.18 8.36 1.33
N GLU A 70 18.64 8.19 0.11
CA GLU A 70 17.66 9.09 -0.45
C GLU A 70 16.41 9.16 0.45
N LYS A 71 16.06 10.38 0.84
CA LYS A 71 14.86 10.64 1.61
C LYS A 71 13.61 10.41 0.74
N TYR A 72 12.57 9.86 1.35
CA TYR A 72 11.28 9.67 0.70
C TYR A 72 10.16 10.29 1.53
N SER A 73 9.05 10.60 0.88
CA SER A 73 7.90 11.25 1.53
C SER A 73 6.88 10.23 2.07
N LEU A 74 6.73 9.12 1.38
CA LEU A 74 5.84 8.01 1.76
C LEU A 74 6.24 6.70 1.04
N ILE A 75 5.59 5.62 1.48
CA ILE A 75 5.72 4.30 0.87
C ILE A 75 4.51 4.07 -0.05
N VAL A 76 4.78 3.59 -1.27
CA VAL A 76 3.77 3.18 -2.25
C VAL A 76 3.78 1.67 -2.39
N SER A 77 2.65 1.01 -2.22
CA SER A 77 2.54 -0.44 -2.34
C SER A 77 1.30 -0.84 -3.13
N ASN A 78 1.35 -1.94 -3.88
CA ASN A 78 0.15 -2.59 -4.37
C ASN A 78 -0.61 -3.26 -3.21
N HIS A 79 -1.89 -3.61 -3.41
CA HIS A 79 -2.77 -4.07 -2.34
C HIS A 79 -3.43 -5.41 -2.66
N LEU A 80 -3.03 -6.45 -1.92
CA LEU A 80 -3.55 -7.80 -2.05
C LEU A 80 -4.62 -8.14 -0.99
N GLY A 81 -4.42 -7.65 0.24
CA GLY A 81 -5.34 -7.95 1.33
C GLY A 81 -4.86 -7.49 2.71
N PHE A 82 -5.45 -8.06 3.75
CA PHE A 82 -5.18 -7.68 5.13
C PHE A 82 -3.70 -7.82 5.54
N TYR A 83 -3.05 -8.89 5.08
CA TYR A 83 -1.66 -9.15 5.47
C TYR A 83 -0.65 -8.15 4.93
N ASP A 84 -0.98 -7.40 3.89
CA ASP A 84 -0.13 -6.30 3.39
C ASP A 84 0.10 -5.24 4.47
N ILE A 85 -0.96 -4.94 5.24
CA ILE A 85 -0.90 -4.01 6.37
C ILE A 85 0.02 -4.57 7.45
N VAL A 86 -0.17 -5.86 7.82
CA VAL A 86 0.62 -6.52 8.86
C VAL A 86 2.09 -6.61 8.45
N MET A 87 2.39 -6.94 7.18
CA MET A 87 3.75 -6.99 6.65
C MET A 87 4.42 -5.61 6.66
N ASN A 88 3.70 -4.58 6.22
CA ASN A 88 4.22 -3.21 6.22
C ASN A 88 4.48 -2.69 7.65
N MET A 89 3.61 -3.01 8.60
CA MET A 89 3.85 -2.71 10.02
C MET A 89 5.10 -3.43 10.56
N ALA A 90 5.30 -4.69 10.16
CA ALA A 90 6.45 -5.49 10.60
C ALA A 90 7.79 -4.99 10.04
N ILE A 91 7.78 -4.50 8.81
CA ILE A 91 8.98 -4.15 8.03
C ILE A 91 9.24 -2.65 8.05
N ASN A 92 8.24 -1.87 7.66
CA ASN A 92 8.36 -0.42 7.46
C ASN A 92 7.90 0.41 8.65
N LYS A 93 7.22 -0.19 9.64
CA LYS A 93 6.73 0.49 10.85
C LYS A 93 5.92 1.76 10.51
N CYS A 94 5.04 1.68 9.53
CA CYS A 94 4.32 2.79 8.92
C CYS A 94 2.85 2.87 9.32
N GLY A 95 2.26 4.06 9.20
CA GLY A 95 0.83 4.29 9.26
C GLY A 95 0.16 4.06 7.90
N PHE A 96 -1.18 4.07 7.87
CA PHE A 96 -2.00 3.78 6.69
C PHE A 96 -3.19 4.73 6.59
N LEU A 97 -3.90 4.68 5.44
CA LEU A 97 -5.26 5.19 5.34
C LEU A 97 -6.23 4.09 5.75
N ALA A 98 -6.88 4.27 6.88
CA ALA A 98 -7.88 3.35 7.43
C ALA A 98 -9.30 3.87 7.21
N LYS A 99 -10.29 2.97 7.21
CA LYS A 99 -11.70 3.38 7.28
C LYS A 99 -11.99 4.04 8.64
N GLU A 100 -12.89 5.03 8.65
CA GLU A 100 -13.29 5.76 9.85
C GLU A 100 -13.68 4.82 11.01
N ASP A 101 -14.49 3.80 10.72
CA ASP A 101 -14.96 2.82 11.70
C ASP A 101 -13.83 2.05 12.40
N ALA A 102 -12.67 1.92 11.75
CA ALA A 102 -11.54 1.17 12.29
C ALA A 102 -10.96 1.80 13.56
N LYS A 103 -11.18 3.10 13.79
CA LYS A 103 -10.71 3.80 15.01
C LYS A 103 -11.37 3.30 16.29
N ASP A 104 -12.59 2.73 16.17
CA ASP A 104 -13.42 2.30 17.29
C ASP A 104 -13.24 0.81 17.62
N TYR A 105 -12.55 0.05 16.77
CA TYR A 105 -12.18 -1.32 17.07
C TYR A 105 -11.11 -1.37 18.17
N CYS A 106 -11.43 -1.98 19.28
CA CYS A 106 -10.67 -1.95 20.54
C CYS A 106 -9.13 -2.03 20.34
N LEU A 107 -8.63 -3.11 19.75
CA LEU A 107 -7.18 -3.30 19.56
C LEU A 107 -6.68 -2.63 18.29
N VAL A 108 -7.41 -2.81 17.18
CA VAL A 108 -7.02 -2.27 15.86
C VAL A 108 -6.99 -0.75 15.89
N GLY A 109 -7.99 -0.10 16.49
CA GLY A 109 -8.03 1.34 16.65
C GLY A 109 -6.89 1.90 17.50
N THR A 110 -6.50 1.19 18.57
CA THR A 110 -5.35 1.60 19.40
C THR A 110 -4.05 1.51 18.62
N ILE A 111 -3.83 0.42 17.88
CA ILE A 111 -2.65 0.24 17.02
C ILE A 111 -2.63 1.32 15.93
N ALA A 112 -3.75 1.51 15.24
CA ALA A 112 -3.87 2.47 14.15
C ALA A 112 -3.59 3.91 14.61
N LYS A 113 -4.08 4.29 15.79
CA LYS A 113 -3.76 5.59 16.41
C LYS A 113 -2.28 5.69 16.81
N GLY A 114 -1.71 4.62 17.37
CA GLY A 114 -0.31 4.58 17.79
C GLY A 114 0.69 4.70 16.63
N ILE A 115 0.39 4.14 15.46
CA ILE A 115 1.19 4.29 14.24
C ILE A 115 0.72 5.49 13.40
N ASN A 116 -0.11 6.34 13.97
CA ASN A 116 -0.58 7.55 13.34
C ASN A 116 -1.26 7.31 11.97
N CYS A 117 -2.21 6.36 11.88
CA CYS A 117 -3.05 6.16 10.71
C CYS A 117 -3.96 7.37 10.47
N LEU A 118 -4.25 7.64 9.21
CA LEU A 118 -5.27 8.59 8.80
C LEU A 118 -6.60 7.86 8.62
N PHE A 119 -7.68 8.40 9.18
CA PHE A 119 -9.01 7.79 9.12
C PHE A 119 -9.88 8.57 8.14
N VAL A 120 -10.55 7.84 7.24
CA VAL A 120 -11.34 8.43 6.16
C VAL A 120 -12.70 7.78 6.02
N ASN A 121 -13.74 8.61 5.94
CA ASN A 121 -15.03 8.23 5.41
C ASN A 121 -15.03 8.42 3.88
N ARG A 122 -14.90 7.30 3.16
CA ARG A 122 -14.76 7.32 1.68
C ARG A 122 -16.04 7.73 0.96
N GLU A 123 -17.18 7.71 1.62
CA GLU A 123 -18.49 8.06 1.06
C GLU A 123 -18.72 9.57 1.11
N ASN A 124 -18.16 10.26 2.10
CA ASN A 124 -18.24 11.70 2.24
C ASN A 124 -17.22 12.41 1.35
N LYS A 125 -17.70 13.36 0.50
CA LYS A 125 -16.83 14.12 -0.42
C LYS A 125 -15.90 15.09 0.35
N GLU A 126 -16.43 15.77 1.34
CA GLU A 126 -15.68 16.75 2.14
C GLU A 126 -14.56 16.06 2.93
N ASP A 127 -14.85 14.88 3.48
CA ASP A 127 -13.85 14.09 4.20
C ASP A 127 -12.73 13.59 3.25
N ARG A 128 -13.07 13.24 2.00
CA ARG A 128 -12.06 12.87 1.01
C ARG A 128 -11.12 14.02 0.67
N GLU A 129 -11.61 15.26 0.57
CA GLU A 129 -10.76 16.43 0.32
C GLU A 129 -9.93 16.76 1.56
N ARG A 130 -10.51 16.74 2.75
CA ARG A 130 -9.78 16.91 4.02
C ARG A 130 -8.62 15.91 4.13
N ILE A 131 -8.89 14.64 3.87
CA ILE A 131 -7.86 13.58 3.92
C ILE A 131 -6.81 13.78 2.83
N PHE A 132 -7.19 14.27 1.66
CA PHE A 132 -6.22 14.57 0.61
C PHE A 132 -5.22 15.63 1.11
N GLU A 133 -5.68 16.74 1.65
CA GLU A 133 -4.81 17.78 2.23
C GLU A 133 -3.95 17.25 3.38
N GLU A 134 -4.51 16.39 4.22
CA GLU A 134 -3.79 15.77 5.32
C GLU A 134 -2.68 14.82 4.83
N ILE A 135 -2.92 14.08 3.75
CA ILE A 135 -1.87 13.26 3.09
C ILE A 135 -0.74 14.16 2.60
N LEU A 136 -1.04 15.26 1.92
CA LEU A 136 -0.03 16.18 1.40
C LEU A 136 0.82 16.78 2.52
N LYS A 137 0.17 17.23 3.58
CA LYS A 137 0.85 17.74 4.77
C LYS A 137 1.73 16.66 5.42
N ARG A 138 1.21 15.45 5.56
CA ARG A 138 1.90 14.32 6.17
C ARG A 138 3.16 13.90 5.42
N GLN A 139 3.08 13.86 4.08
CA GLN A 139 4.23 13.64 3.21
C GLN A 139 5.34 14.64 3.48
N LYS A 140 4.98 15.92 3.52
CA LYS A 140 5.92 17.01 3.77
C LYS A 140 6.53 16.94 5.16
N ASP A 141 5.70 16.74 6.19
CA ASP A 141 6.16 16.68 7.57
C ASP A 141 7.12 15.49 7.81
N PHE A 142 6.88 14.34 7.17
CA PHE A 142 7.79 13.21 7.23
C PHE A 142 9.07 13.46 6.43
N TYR A 143 8.96 14.01 5.20
CA TYR A 143 10.11 14.35 4.37
C TYR A 143 11.03 15.39 5.02
N ASP A 144 10.47 16.37 5.72
CA ASP A 144 11.18 17.40 6.48
C ASP A 144 11.73 16.89 7.83
N GLY A 145 11.43 15.65 8.21
CA GLY A 145 11.89 15.06 9.48
C GLY A 145 11.10 15.51 10.71
N LYS A 146 9.95 16.17 10.55
CA LYS A 146 9.05 16.58 11.66
C LYS A 146 8.26 15.41 12.23
N LEU A 147 8.06 14.37 11.44
CA LEU A 147 7.42 13.13 11.82
C LEU A 147 8.36 11.96 11.57
N LEU A 148 8.30 10.97 12.45
CA LEU A 148 9.13 9.76 12.40
C LEU A 148 8.41 8.56 11.76
N THR A 149 7.08 8.63 11.68
CA THR A 149 6.26 7.56 11.14
C THR A 149 5.97 7.80 9.66
N PRO A 150 6.51 6.99 8.73
CA PRO A 150 6.14 7.07 7.33
C PRO A 150 4.67 6.66 7.12
N LEU A 151 4.05 7.18 6.08
CA LEU A 151 2.74 6.75 5.62
C LEU A 151 2.92 5.75 4.48
N CYS A 152 2.24 4.59 4.55
CA CYS A 152 2.11 3.67 3.43
C CYS A 152 0.75 3.86 2.77
N ILE A 153 0.76 4.14 1.49
CA ILE A 153 -0.46 4.28 0.68
C ILE A 153 -0.53 3.13 -0.32
N PHE A 154 -1.73 2.57 -0.43
CA PHE A 154 -2.13 1.68 -1.52
C PHE A 154 -2.88 2.52 -2.56
N PRO A 155 -2.18 3.06 -3.59
CA PRO A 155 -2.76 4.09 -4.44
C PRO A 155 -3.84 3.57 -5.38
N GLU A 156 -3.98 2.28 -5.53
CA GLU A 156 -5.10 1.62 -6.22
C GLU A 156 -6.44 1.92 -5.52
N GLY A 157 -6.41 2.09 -4.19
CA GLY A 157 -7.57 2.39 -3.35
C GLY A 157 -8.48 1.20 -3.09
N THR A 158 -8.14 0.01 -3.55
CA THR A 158 -8.81 -1.26 -3.27
C THR A 158 -7.82 -2.41 -3.37
N THR A 159 -8.21 -3.58 -2.87
CA THR A 159 -7.46 -4.82 -3.05
C THR A 159 -7.68 -5.41 -4.43
N THR A 160 -6.67 -6.10 -4.95
CA THR A 160 -6.70 -6.80 -6.25
C THR A 160 -6.37 -8.29 -6.09
N ASN A 161 -6.49 -9.04 -7.18
CA ASN A 161 -6.11 -10.47 -7.19
C ASN A 161 -4.59 -10.71 -7.24
N GLY A 162 -3.78 -9.64 -7.30
CA GLY A 162 -2.33 -9.71 -7.36
C GLY A 162 -1.72 -10.02 -8.72
N LYS A 163 -2.51 -10.06 -9.79
CA LYS A 163 -2.04 -10.21 -11.17
C LYS A 163 -1.92 -8.85 -11.89
N TYR A 164 -2.68 -7.88 -11.43
CA TYR A 164 -2.81 -6.55 -12.04
C TYR A 164 -2.56 -5.47 -11.01
N ILE A 165 -2.08 -4.31 -11.47
CA ILE A 165 -2.05 -3.05 -10.72
C ILE A 165 -3.00 -2.06 -11.40
N LEU A 166 -3.99 -1.56 -10.65
CA LEU A 166 -4.95 -0.57 -11.12
C LEU A 166 -4.32 0.82 -11.26
N LYS A 167 -5.01 1.73 -11.96
CA LYS A 167 -4.59 3.15 -12.03
C LYS A 167 -4.47 3.76 -10.65
N PHE A 168 -3.39 4.49 -10.43
CA PHE A 168 -3.07 5.12 -9.17
C PHE A 168 -3.84 6.42 -8.95
N LYS A 169 -4.20 6.68 -7.69
CA LYS A 169 -4.84 7.92 -7.24
C LYS A 169 -3.80 8.99 -6.93
N ARG A 170 -4.21 10.26 -7.04
CA ARG A 170 -3.35 11.45 -6.91
C ARG A 170 -2.64 11.59 -5.55
N GLY A 171 -3.24 11.13 -4.45
CA GLY A 171 -2.79 11.45 -3.09
C GLY A 171 -1.34 11.12 -2.77
N ALA A 172 -0.75 10.10 -3.42
CA ALA A 172 0.64 9.74 -3.19
C ALA A 172 1.64 10.57 -4.01
N PHE A 173 1.20 11.24 -5.09
CA PHE A 173 2.08 11.78 -6.12
C PHE A 173 1.95 13.29 -6.34
N TYR A 174 0.91 13.91 -5.80
CA TYR A 174 0.56 15.30 -6.08
C TYR A 174 1.64 16.30 -5.67
N ASN A 175 2.33 16.06 -4.55
CA ASN A 175 3.43 16.91 -4.08
C ASN A 175 4.72 16.78 -4.90
N LEU A 176 4.81 15.83 -5.84
CA LEU A 176 6.01 15.53 -6.61
C LEU A 176 7.25 15.25 -5.73
N LEU A 177 7.03 14.81 -4.48
CA LEU A 177 8.10 14.40 -3.57
C LEU A 177 8.54 12.97 -3.86
N PRO A 178 9.81 12.61 -3.58
CA PRO A 178 10.30 11.25 -3.76
C PRO A 178 9.45 10.22 -3.00
N VAL A 179 9.16 9.09 -3.62
CA VAL A 179 8.40 7.98 -3.02
C VAL A 179 9.24 6.72 -2.92
N LYS A 180 8.98 5.89 -1.91
CA LYS A 180 9.58 4.57 -1.77
C LYS A 180 8.59 3.50 -2.23
N PRO A 181 8.70 2.99 -3.47
CA PRO A 181 7.79 1.95 -3.94
C PRO A 181 8.21 0.58 -3.41
N GLN A 182 7.23 -0.30 -3.33
CA GLN A 182 7.42 -1.71 -3.06
C GLN A 182 6.34 -2.52 -3.78
N VAL A 183 6.66 -3.75 -4.15
CA VAL A 183 5.73 -4.65 -4.81
C VAL A 183 5.62 -5.94 -4.01
N MET A 184 4.39 -6.38 -3.79
CA MET A 184 4.08 -7.68 -3.21
C MET A 184 3.45 -8.57 -4.26
N THR A 185 3.98 -9.78 -4.40
CA THR A 185 3.41 -10.82 -5.27
C THR A 185 3.23 -12.11 -4.49
N LEU A 186 2.29 -12.93 -4.93
CA LEU A 186 2.04 -14.22 -4.29
C LEU A 186 3.05 -15.24 -4.80
N GLY A 187 3.77 -15.87 -3.90
CA GLY A 187 4.77 -16.88 -4.24
C GLY A 187 4.17 -18.27 -4.57
N ASN A 188 2.86 -18.43 -4.37
CA ASN A 188 2.12 -19.64 -4.72
C ASN A 188 0.69 -19.26 -5.10
N GLU A 189 0.33 -19.45 -6.37
CA GLU A 189 -1.00 -19.09 -6.90
C GLU A 189 -2.15 -19.91 -6.27
N LYS A 190 -1.87 -21.13 -5.80
CA LYS A 190 -2.89 -22.01 -5.19
C LYS A 190 -3.34 -21.55 -3.81
N LEU A 191 -2.50 -20.80 -3.10
CA LEU A 191 -2.76 -20.30 -1.73
C LEU A 191 -2.81 -18.80 -1.70
N ASN A 192 -3.79 -18.23 -2.41
CA ASN A 192 -3.97 -16.80 -2.56
C ASN A 192 -4.82 -16.23 -1.42
N TYR A 193 -4.22 -15.44 -0.53
CA TYR A 193 -4.94 -14.73 0.53
C TYR A 193 -5.57 -13.42 0.04
N SER A 194 -5.42 -13.07 -1.24
CA SER A 194 -5.95 -11.81 -1.73
C SER A 194 -7.45 -11.71 -1.46
N CYS A 195 -7.84 -10.57 -0.94
CA CYS A 195 -9.24 -10.23 -0.71
C CYS A 195 -9.79 -9.57 -1.98
N ALA A 196 -9.54 -10.17 -3.14
CA ALA A 196 -10.12 -9.68 -4.39
C ALA A 196 -11.64 -9.64 -4.25
N ILE A 197 -12.15 -8.57 -4.73
CA ILE A 197 -13.51 -8.05 -4.72
C ILE A 197 -14.62 -9.11 -4.68
N GLY A 198 -15.64 -8.83 -3.90
CA GLY A 198 -16.97 -9.45 -4.03
C GLY A 198 -17.20 -10.74 -3.27
N VAL A 199 -16.18 -11.36 -2.69
CA VAL A 199 -16.35 -12.64 -2.01
C VAL A 199 -16.40 -12.46 -0.49
N GLY A 200 -17.58 -12.20 0.04
CA GLY A 200 -17.87 -12.23 1.47
C GLY A 200 -17.44 -10.98 2.26
N SER A 201 -17.76 -10.97 3.55
CA SER A 201 -17.38 -9.90 4.48
C SER A 201 -15.87 -9.93 4.77
N THR A 202 -15.33 -8.82 5.29
CA THR A 202 -13.92 -8.74 5.76
C THR A 202 -13.60 -9.85 6.77
N GLY A 203 -14.54 -10.17 7.66
CA GLY A 203 -14.40 -11.26 8.62
C GLY A 203 -14.31 -12.64 7.97
N TRP A 204 -15.12 -12.90 6.94
CA TRP A 204 -15.06 -14.14 6.16
C TRP A 204 -13.73 -14.29 5.43
N ASN A 205 -13.26 -13.23 4.78
CA ASN A 205 -11.97 -13.23 4.09
C ASN A 205 -10.80 -13.47 5.06
N TYR A 206 -10.86 -12.89 6.26
CA TYR A 206 -9.88 -13.18 7.31
C TYR A 206 -9.94 -14.66 7.76
N TRP A 207 -11.14 -15.18 8.02
CA TRP A 207 -11.35 -16.60 8.36
C TRP A 207 -10.83 -17.54 7.28
N ARG A 208 -11.15 -17.26 6.03
CA ARG A 208 -10.64 -18.02 4.89
C ARG A 208 -9.11 -18.00 4.84
N SER A 209 -8.50 -16.86 5.11
CA SER A 209 -7.04 -16.73 5.10
C SER A 209 -6.34 -17.55 6.18
N LEU A 210 -7.00 -17.78 7.31
CA LEU A 210 -6.51 -18.67 8.37
C LEU A 210 -6.49 -20.15 7.95
N CYS A 211 -7.31 -20.53 6.97
CA CYS A 211 -7.34 -21.90 6.43
C CYS A 211 -6.20 -22.17 5.44
N TYR A 212 -5.48 -21.13 4.99
CA TYR A 212 -4.35 -21.27 4.08
C TYR A 212 -3.04 -21.42 4.87
N PHE A 213 -2.64 -22.64 5.15
CA PHE A 213 -1.35 -22.91 5.80
C PHE A 213 -0.19 -22.67 4.82
N GLY A 214 0.72 -21.77 5.16
CA GLY A 214 1.98 -21.60 4.44
C GLY A 214 1.93 -20.71 3.20
N CYS A 215 1.21 -19.59 3.23
CA CYS A 215 1.24 -18.59 2.16
C CYS A 215 2.63 -17.94 2.05
N LYS A 216 3.19 -17.93 0.85
CA LYS A 216 4.45 -17.24 0.52
C LYS A 216 4.13 -15.91 -0.18
N VAL A 217 4.75 -14.84 0.28
CA VAL A 217 4.68 -13.51 -0.34
C VAL A 217 6.08 -13.08 -0.72
N ASN A 218 6.29 -12.76 -1.97
CA ASN A 218 7.52 -12.13 -2.42
C ASN A 218 7.36 -10.61 -2.25
N LEU A 219 8.29 -10.01 -1.54
CA LEU A 219 8.36 -8.56 -1.34
C LEU A 219 9.58 -8.03 -2.08
N TYR A 220 9.34 -7.17 -3.04
CA TYR A 220 10.33 -6.40 -3.78
C TYR A 220 10.39 -5.00 -3.17
N GLU A 221 11.47 -4.71 -2.45
CA GLU A 221 11.73 -3.37 -1.92
C GLU A 221 12.52 -2.58 -2.96
N LEU A 222 11.90 -1.59 -3.57
CA LEU A 222 12.49 -0.82 -4.65
C LEU A 222 13.26 0.39 -4.10
N PRO A 223 14.30 0.86 -4.79
CA PRO A 223 14.92 2.14 -4.53
C PRO A 223 13.92 3.29 -4.59
N VAL A 224 14.20 4.38 -3.88
CA VAL A 224 13.37 5.58 -3.92
C VAL A 224 13.29 6.12 -5.34
N ILE A 225 12.09 6.42 -5.80
CA ILE A 225 11.84 7.10 -7.07
C ILE A 225 11.71 8.59 -6.80
N LYS A 226 12.62 9.36 -7.36
CA LYS A 226 12.57 10.82 -7.42
C LYS A 226 12.11 11.23 -8.81
N PRO A 227 11.09 12.09 -8.95
CA PRO A 227 10.67 12.56 -10.25
C PRO A 227 11.79 13.35 -10.95
N THR A 228 11.97 13.11 -12.25
CA THR A 228 13.00 13.73 -13.08
C THR A 228 12.37 14.47 -14.24
N GLU A 229 13.01 15.51 -14.77
CA GLU A 229 12.53 16.21 -15.98
C GLU A 229 12.50 15.26 -17.19
N TYR A 230 13.50 14.37 -17.33
CA TYR A 230 13.48 13.33 -18.36
C TYR A 230 12.20 12.50 -18.34
N MET A 231 11.74 12.09 -17.12
CA MET A 231 10.49 11.36 -16.98
C MET A 231 9.29 12.17 -17.47
N PHE A 232 9.22 13.45 -17.11
CA PHE A 232 8.09 14.30 -17.50
C PHE A 232 8.09 14.59 -19.02
N GLU A 233 9.24 14.75 -19.65
CA GLU A 233 9.37 14.97 -21.08
C GLU A 233 9.05 13.69 -21.88
N LYS A 234 9.73 12.60 -21.55
CA LYS A 234 9.61 11.34 -22.30
C LYS A 234 8.23 10.69 -22.18
N TYR A 235 7.61 10.82 -21.03
CA TYR A 235 6.32 10.19 -20.73
C TYR A 235 5.17 11.21 -20.62
N ALA A 236 5.29 12.39 -21.20
CA ALA A 236 4.24 13.41 -21.22
C ALA A 236 2.87 12.90 -21.71
N HIS A 237 2.87 11.91 -22.59
CA HIS A 237 1.64 11.29 -23.12
C HIS A 237 0.87 10.44 -22.11
N LEU A 238 1.40 10.20 -20.90
CA LEU A 238 0.77 9.36 -19.87
C LEU A 238 -0.14 10.12 -18.92
N GLY A 239 -0.16 11.44 -18.98
CA GLY A 239 -1.03 12.27 -18.15
C GLY A 239 -0.96 13.75 -18.51
N ASP A 240 -2.01 14.49 -18.17
CA ASP A 240 -2.11 15.92 -18.41
C ASP A 240 -1.35 16.73 -17.34
N GLU A 241 -1.26 16.20 -16.13
CA GLU A 241 -0.58 16.81 -14.99
C GLU A 241 0.69 16.01 -14.59
N LYS A 242 1.72 16.71 -14.08
CA LYS A 242 2.98 16.08 -13.66
C LYS A 242 2.78 14.93 -12.64
N TRP A 243 1.81 15.04 -11.75
CA TRP A 243 1.54 13.97 -10.80
C TRP A 243 0.99 12.69 -11.47
N GLU A 244 0.24 12.81 -12.58
CA GLU A 244 -0.28 11.66 -13.33
C GLU A 244 0.86 10.91 -14.01
N ILE A 245 1.77 11.65 -14.64
CA ILE A 245 2.97 11.08 -15.27
C ILE A 245 3.81 10.35 -14.21
N PHE A 246 4.02 10.98 -13.06
CA PHE A 246 4.79 10.39 -11.95
C PHE A 246 4.13 9.12 -11.41
N ALA A 247 2.82 9.14 -11.19
CA ALA A 247 2.05 7.99 -10.75
C ALA A 247 2.13 6.83 -11.75
N GLU A 248 1.95 7.13 -13.04
CA GLU A 248 1.93 6.12 -14.09
C GLU A 248 3.32 5.51 -14.34
N VAL A 249 4.37 6.32 -14.33
CA VAL A 249 5.75 5.82 -14.43
C VAL A 249 6.10 4.95 -13.23
N THR A 250 5.76 5.38 -12.01
CA THR A 250 5.96 4.56 -10.80
C THR A 250 5.22 3.23 -10.93
N ARG A 251 3.97 3.24 -11.39
CA ARG A 251 3.17 2.04 -11.62
C ARG A 251 3.81 1.10 -12.64
N LYS A 252 4.32 1.62 -13.76
CA LYS A 252 5.01 0.83 -14.79
C LYS A 252 6.28 0.18 -14.24
N ILE A 253 7.10 0.91 -13.48
CA ILE A 253 8.28 0.36 -12.79
C ILE A 253 7.87 -0.78 -11.86
N MET A 254 6.84 -0.58 -11.04
CA MET A 254 6.33 -1.61 -10.12
C MET A 254 5.82 -2.84 -10.87
N CYS A 255 5.10 -2.66 -11.98
CA CYS A 255 4.60 -3.76 -12.80
C CYS A 255 5.75 -4.55 -13.43
N GLU A 256 6.72 -3.89 -14.03
CA GLU A 256 7.85 -4.54 -14.71
C GLU A 256 8.70 -5.35 -13.72
N ILE A 257 8.96 -4.81 -12.54
CA ILE A 257 9.73 -5.51 -11.49
C ILE A 257 8.95 -6.67 -10.88
N GLY A 258 7.65 -6.47 -10.63
CA GLY A 258 6.81 -7.49 -10.01
C GLY A 258 6.29 -8.57 -10.98
N GLY A 259 6.52 -8.41 -12.29
CA GLY A 259 5.91 -9.27 -13.31
C GLY A 259 4.38 -9.14 -13.33
N LEU A 260 3.85 -7.93 -13.04
CA LEU A 260 2.42 -7.64 -12.96
C LEU A 260 1.95 -6.90 -14.22
N THR A 261 0.67 -7.04 -14.54
CA THR A 261 0.08 -6.34 -15.68
C THR A 261 -0.53 -5.01 -15.26
N PRO A 262 -0.17 -3.87 -15.90
CA PRO A 262 -0.85 -2.60 -15.64
C PRO A 262 -2.26 -2.63 -16.22
N SER A 263 -3.27 -2.38 -15.40
CA SER A 263 -4.68 -2.35 -15.82
C SER A 263 -5.12 -0.92 -16.14
N ASP A 264 -5.91 -0.75 -17.21
CA ASP A 264 -6.54 0.53 -17.53
C ASP A 264 -7.73 0.87 -16.63
N LYS A 265 -8.13 -0.08 -15.79
CA LYS A 265 -9.23 0.08 -14.85
C LYS A 265 -8.79 0.88 -13.62
N SER A 266 -9.75 1.57 -13.03
CA SER A 266 -9.60 2.36 -11.81
C SER A 266 -10.42 1.75 -10.67
N TYR A 267 -10.26 2.28 -9.46
CA TYR A 267 -11.12 1.98 -8.31
C TYR A 267 -12.63 2.06 -8.64
N ARG A 268 -13.05 3.02 -9.48
CA ARG A 268 -14.47 3.19 -9.83
C ARG A 268 -15.01 1.99 -10.62
N ASN A 269 -14.20 1.45 -11.53
CA ASN A 269 -14.56 0.25 -12.30
C ASN A 269 -14.67 -0.95 -11.37
N SER A 270 -13.68 -1.13 -10.48
CA SER A 270 -13.66 -2.18 -9.48
C SER A 270 -14.90 -2.14 -8.58
N LYS A 271 -15.28 -0.94 -8.11
CA LYS A 271 -16.46 -0.78 -7.25
C LYS A 271 -17.77 -1.07 -8.01
N LYS A 272 -17.91 -0.61 -9.24
CA LYS A 272 -19.07 -0.95 -10.08
C LYS A 272 -19.23 -2.45 -10.25
N TYR A 273 -18.15 -3.14 -10.52
CA TYR A 273 -18.14 -4.59 -10.64
C TYR A 273 -18.52 -5.29 -9.31
N GLU A 274 -17.97 -4.83 -8.19
CA GLU A 274 -18.37 -5.34 -6.86
C GLU A 274 -19.87 -5.15 -6.60
N ASP A 275 -20.39 -3.96 -6.90
CA ASP A 275 -21.82 -3.64 -6.70
C ASP A 275 -22.72 -4.51 -7.59
N SER A 276 -22.32 -4.77 -8.85
CA SER A 276 -23.08 -5.67 -9.75
C SER A 276 -23.08 -7.12 -9.27
N LEU A 277 -21.93 -7.61 -8.79
CA LEU A 277 -21.84 -8.95 -8.19
C LEU A 277 -22.76 -9.11 -6.97
N ARG A 278 -22.80 -8.09 -6.10
CA ARG A 278 -23.65 -8.11 -4.89
C ARG A 278 -25.14 -8.12 -5.22
N LYS A 279 -25.53 -7.53 -6.34
CA LYS A 279 -26.91 -7.48 -6.83
C LYS A 279 -27.31 -8.72 -7.64
N GLY A 280 -26.32 -9.57 -8.00
CA GLY A 280 -26.53 -10.67 -8.93
C GLY A 280 -26.74 -10.22 -10.37
N GLU A 281 -26.43 -8.94 -10.67
CA GLU A 281 -26.56 -8.32 -11.99
C GLU A 281 -25.19 -8.38 -12.71
N TYR A 282 -24.80 -9.54 -13.19
CA TYR A 282 -23.57 -9.66 -13.97
C TYR A 282 -23.83 -10.43 -15.25
N GLU A 283 -23.44 -9.83 -16.38
CA GLU A 283 -23.39 -10.49 -17.67
C GLU A 283 -22.01 -11.15 -17.84
N GLU A 284 -21.98 -12.43 -18.22
CA GLU A 284 -20.73 -13.19 -18.33
C GLU A 284 -19.77 -12.59 -19.37
N GLU A 285 -20.28 -12.00 -20.46
CA GLU A 285 -19.46 -11.47 -21.55
C GLU A 285 -18.71 -10.15 -21.21
N GLU A 286 -19.31 -9.23 -20.46
CA GLU A 286 -18.59 -8.01 -20.02
C GLU A 286 -17.53 -8.30 -18.96
N ASN A 287 -17.68 -9.38 -18.21
CA ASN A 287 -16.80 -9.74 -17.10
C ASN A 287 -15.54 -10.48 -17.56
N ILE A 288 -15.60 -11.22 -18.67
CA ILE A 288 -14.43 -11.88 -19.28
C ILE A 288 -13.45 -10.81 -19.79
N GLN A 289 -13.93 -9.71 -20.39
CA GLN A 289 -13.07 -8.58 -20.78
C GLN A 289 -12.44 -7.81 -19.61
N LEU A 290 -13.02 -7.91 -18.41
CA LEU A 290 -12.42 -7.36 -17.19
C LEU A 290 -11.32 -8.26 -16.61
N LEU A 291 -11.32 -9.54 -16.96
CA LEU A 291 -10.41 -10.57 -16.47
C LEU A 291 -9.39 -11.02 -17.52
N GLU A 292 -9.71 -10.91 -18.79
CA GLU A 292 -8.82 -11.26 -19.90
C GLU A 292 -8.20 -10.00 -20.51
N VAL A 293 -6.97 -9.72 -20.14
CA VAL A 293 -6.05 -9.07 -21.05
C VAL A 293 -5.47 -10.23 -21.88
N LYS A 294 -5.77 -10.22 -23.19
CA LYS A 294 -5.25 -11.20 -24.15
C LYS A 294 -3.76 -11.45 -23.92
N SER A 295 -3.45 -12.70 -23.76
CA SER A 295 -2.11 -13.29 -23.84
C SER A 295 -1.32 -12.77 -25.03
#